data_366a1a7cee7120d13cb7f415a63099f0
#
_entry.id   366a1a7cee7120d13cb7f415a63099f0
#
_cell.length_a   1.000
_cell.length_b   1.000
_cell.length_c   1.000
_cell.angle_alpha   90.00
_cell.angle_beta   90.00
_cell.angle_gamma   90.00
#
_symmetry.space_group_name_H-M   'P 1'
#
loop_
_entity.id
_entity.type
_entity.pdbx_description
1 polymer ?
#
loop_
_entity_poly.entity_id
_entity_poly.type
_entity_poly.pdbx_seq_one_letter_code
_entity_poly.pdbx_strand_id
1 'polypeptide(L)'
;MAKLNPFEISQKQLDICADILNLDSGTHAILRVPMRELHVSIPIRMDDGTIKVFQGFRVQYNDVKGPTKGGIRFHPDETIDTVRALAAWMTWKCALVDIPLGGGKGGIICNPKELSQGELERLSRTYIDKVFQFIGPDQDIPAPDVYTTPQIMSWMMDEYSKIAGKNQFGVITGKPMCIGGSVGRTDATARGGWYCVREAAKEFGIDLKGATVAIQGYGNAGYYAALLGQTIFGSTIVAVSDSKGGIYNAAGLDAQAVYEHKAKTGSVIDFPGSEPITNEDLLELDVDVLVPAALEHVITGENAAKIRAKIVAEVANGPTTPDADDILHENGIHVIPDFLCNAGGVTVSYFEMVQNFNRYCWTEEEVHERLDERMTAAYHATLRGSKKYDVNMRRSAYVVAIERVVEAMETRGWV
;
A
#
# COMPACT_ATOMS: atom_id res chain seq x y z
N MET A 1 16.71 -11.09 18.92
CA MET A 1 16.82 -11.66 17.57
C MET A 1 17.45 -10.62 16.66
N ALA A 2 18.37 -10.99 15.76
CA ALA A 2 18.90 -10.04 14.77
C ALA A 2 17.73 -9.57 13.90
N LYS A 3 17.61 -8.25 13.68
CA LYS A 3 16.57 -7.66 12.83
C LYS A 3 16.82 -8.18 11.40
N LEU A 4 15.91 -8.95 10.85
CA LEU A 4 16.02 -9.47 9.48
C LEU A 4 16.12 -8.30 8.50
N ASN A 5 17.02 -8.40 7.50
CA ASN A 5 17.17 -7.38 6.47
C ASN A 5 15.92 -7.40 5.57
N PRO A 6 15.17 -6.28 5.44
CA PRO A 6 13.95 -6.24 4.62
C PRO A 6 14.20 -6.62 3.15
N PHE A 7 15.35 -6.25 2.60
CA PHE A 7 15.67 -6.59 1.21
C PHE A 7 15.91 -8.10 1.04
N GLU A 8 16.60 -8.75 1.96
CA GLU A 8 16.76 -10.21 1.95
C GLU A 8 15.42 -10.93 2.06
N ILE A 9 14.47 -10.38 2.84
CA ILE A 9 13.10 -10.94 2.92
C ILE A 9 12.42 -10.85 1.56
N SER A 10 12.47 -9.69 0.89
CA SER A 10 11.86 -9.52 -0.43
C SER A 10 12.49 -10.43 -1.49
N GLN A 11 13.80 -10.64 -1.42
CA GLN A 11 14.51 -11.58 -2.31
C GLN A 11 14.10 -13.04 -2.06
N LYS A 12 13.95 -13.46 -0.81
CA LYS A 12 13.45 -14.81 -0.48
C LYS A 12 12.02 -15.05 -0.99
N GLN A 13 11.16 -14.05 -0.91
CA GLN A 13 9.81 -14.14 -1.49
C GLN A 13 9.85 -14.34 -3.00
N LEU A 14 10.74 -13.61 -3.69
CA LEU A 14 10.99 -13.81 -5.12
C LEU A 14 11.53 -15.21 -5.41
N ASP A 15 12.54 -15.68 -4.64
CA ASP A 15 13.17 -16.98 -4.84
C ASP A 15 12.15 -18.12 -4.81
N ILE A 16 11.25 -18.12 -3.81
CA ILE A 16 10.16 -19.12 -3.72
C ILE A 16 9.27 -19.11 -4.96
N CYS A 17 8.93 -17.92 -5.45
CA CYS A 17 8.06 -17.78 -6.62
C CYS A 17 8.81 -18.12 -7.94
N ALA A 18 10.09 -17.84 -8.02
CA ALA A 18 10.94 -18.24 -9.14
C ALA A 18 11.02 -19.77 -9.29
N ASP A 19 11.11 -20.49 -8.16
CA ASP A 19 11.06 -21.95 -8.13
C ASP A 19 9.70 -22.48 -8.61
N ILE A 20 8.58 -21.91 -8.16
CA ILE A 20 7.22 -22.28 -8.60
C ILE A 20 7.06 -22.09 -10.11
N LEU A 21 7.63 -21.01 -10.66
CA LEU A 21 7.54 -20.66 -12.08
C LEU A 21 8.61 -21.37 -12.93
N ASN A 22 9.58 -22.07 -12.33
CA ASN A 22 10.74 -22.64 -12.99
C ASN A 22 11.50 -21.61 -13.84
N LEU A 23 11.72 -20.40 -13.30
CA LEU A 23 12.44 -19.35 -14.01
C LEU A 23 13.88 -19.75 -14.28
N ASP A 24 14.38 -19.41 -15.47
CA ASP A 24 15.79 -19.56 -15.76
C ASP A 24 16.67 -18.65 -14.86
N SER A 25 17.94 -19.05 -14.68
CA SER A 25 18.83 -18.36 -13.76
C SER A 25 19.16 -16.91 -14.16
N GLY A 26 19.10 -16.57 -15.45
CA GLY A 26 19.33 -15.22 -15.95
C GLY A 26 18.18 -14.29 -15.61
N THR A 27 16.96 -14.70 -15.93
CA THR A 27 15.73 -13.98 -15.59
C THR A 27 15.62 -13.79 -14.07
N HIS A 28 15.85 -14.85 -13.29
CA HIS A 28 15.85 -14.76 -11.83
C HIS A 28 16.88 -13.75 -11.30
N ALA A 29 18.12 -13.78 -11.82
CA ALA A 29 19.17 -12.86 -11.39
C ALA A 29 18.81 -11.38 -11.65
N ILE A 30 18.18 -11.08 -12.80
CA ILE A 30 17.72 -9.72 -13.12
C ILE A 30 16.66 -9.26 -12.14
N LEU A 31 15.69 -10.12 -11.81
CA LEU A 31 14.58 -9.78 -10.91
C LEU A 31 15.01 -9.61 -9.45
N ARG A 32 16.18 -10.14 -9.05
CA ARG A 32 16.68 -10.07 -7.67
C ARG A 32 17.31 -8.73 -7.29
N VAL A 33 17.62 -7.88 -8.25
CA VAL A 33 18.36 -6.64 -7.99
C VAL A 33 17.65 -5.44 -8.61
N PRO A 34 17.73 -4.27 -7.98
CA PRO A 34 17.21 -3.04 -8.60
C PRO A 34 18.06 -2.63 -9.80
N MET A 35 17.41 -2.06 -10.81
CA MET A 35 18.08 -1.57 -12.01
C MET A 35 18.96 -0.35 -11.75
N ARG A 36 18.50 0.56 -10.89
CA ARG A 36 19.22 1.82 -10.59
C ARG A 36 18.96 2.24 -9.16
N GLU A 37 20.00 2.79 -8.55
CA GLU A 37 19.94 3.35 -7.20
C GLU A 37 20.65 4.69 -7.16
N LEU A 38 20.04 5.67 -6.51
CA LEU A 38 20.64 6.95 -6.21
C LEU A 38 20.78 7.11 -4.71
N HIS A 39 21.97 7.55 -4.31
CA HIS A 39 22.29 8.08 -3.00
C HIS A 39 22.61 9.56 -3.15
N VAL A 40 21.92 10.43 -2.43
CA VAL A 40 22.10 11.86 -2.55
C VAL A 40 22.30 12.53 -1.19
N SER A 41 23.20 13.50 -1.12
CA SER A 41 23.35 14.40 0.02
C SER A 41 22.52 15.65 -0.22
N ILE A 42 21.72 16.04 0.78
CA ILE A 42 20.72 17.10 0.70
C ILE A 42 21.08 18.17 1.75
N PRO A 43 21.96 19.14 1.41
CA PRO A 43 22.28 20.25 2.30
C PRO A 43 21.13 21.29 2.27
N ILE A 44 20.60 21.65 3.43
CA ILE A 44 19.64 22.73 3.57
C ILE A 44 20.08 23.72 4.65
N ARG A 45 19.66 24.98 4.50
CA ARG A 45 19.79 25.97 5.56
C ARG A 45 18.63 25.81 6.54
N MET A 46 18.96 25.61 7.80
CA MET A 46 18.00 25.54 8.90
C MET A 46 17.50 26.95 9.27
N ASP A 47 16.43 27.03 10.04
CA ASP A 47 15.84 28.32 10.45
C ASP A 47 16.76 29.12 11.38
N ASP A 48 17.66 28.46 12.10
CA ASP A 48 18.71 29.08 12.90
C ASP A 48 19.92 29.58 12.09
N GLY A 49 19.90 29.41 10.75
CA GLY A 49 20.93 29.81 9.82
C GLY A 49 22.06 28.78 9.62
N THR A 50 22.10 27.69 10.36
CA THR A 50 23.10 26.61 10.19
C THR A 50 22.83 25.82 8.92
N ILE A 51 23.80 25.03 8.47
CA ILE A 51 23.63 24.07 7.37
C ILE A 51 23.55 22.67 7.96
N LYS A 52 22.47 21.95 7.65
CA LYS A 52 22.32 20.52 7.96
C LYS A 52 22.28 19.72 6.66
N VAL A 53 22.99 18.58 6.64
CA VAL A 53 23.04 17.67 5.48
C VAL A 53 22.24 16.44 5.81
N PHE A 54 21.20 16.18 5.01
CA PHE A 54 20.40 14.95 5.08
C PHE A 54 20.86 13.96 4.01
N GLN A 55 20.58 12.68 4.23
CA GLN A 55 20.80 11.62 3.23
C GLN A 55 19.47 11.22 2.61
N GLY A 56 19.45 11.09 1.30
CA GLY A 56 18.28 10.66 0.54
C GLY A 56 18.60 9.53 -0.41
N PHE A 57 17.57 8.75 -0.73
CA PHE A 57 17.63 7.59 -1.61
C PHE A 57 16.53 7.67 -2.66
N ARG A 58 16.82 7.18 -3.88
CA ARG A 58 15.81 6.80 -4.86
C ARG A 58 16.22 5.50 -5.53
N VAL A 59 15.37 4.48 -5.47
CA VAL A 59 15.57 3.17 -6.09
C VAL A 59 14.53 2.98 -7.19
N GLN A 60 15.00 2.64 -8.38
CA GLN A 60 14.21 2.21 -9.54
C GLN A 60 14.45 0.73 -9.70
N TYR A 61 13.47 -0.09 -9.29
CA TYR A 61 13.68 -1.53 -9.21
C TYR A 61 13.58 -2.21 -10.57
N ASN A 62 12.46 -2.00 -11.26
CA ASN A 62 12.22 -2.56 -12.59
C ASN A 62 11.25 -1.68 -13.37
N ASP A 63 11.57 -1.33 -14.61
CA ASP A 63 10.78 -0.46 -15.49
C ASP A 63 10.29 -1.17 -16.77
N VAL A 64 10.32 -2.50 -16.80
CA VAL A 64 9.95 -3.26 -17.99
C VAL A 64 8.51 -3.04 -18.41
N LYS A 65 7.59 -2.86 -17.47
CA LYS A 65 6.18 -2.56 -17.73
C LYS A 65 5.88 -1.07 -17.95
N GLY A 66 6.82 -0.18 -17.63
CA GLY A 66 6.67 1.27 -17.75
C GLY A 66 7.43 2.02 -16.67
N PRO A 67 7.24 3.35 -16.58
CA PRO A 67 7.93 4.19 -15.60
C PRO A 67 7.84 3.64 -14.19
N THR A 68 8.90 3.76 -13.41
CA THR A 68 8.86 3.30 -12.02
C THR A 68 7.94 4.20 -11.18
N LYS A 69 7.28 3.62 -10.19
CA LYS A 69 6.30 4.30 -9.33
C LYS A 69 6.50 3.93 -7.89
N GLY A 70 6.48 4.93 -7.01
CA GLY A 70 6.49 4.67 -5.58
C GLY A 70 6.73 5.90 -4.71
N GLY A 71 6.31 5.79 -3.44
CA GLY A 71 6.34 6.87 -2.48
C GLY A 71 7.74 7.30 -2.05
N ILE A 72 7.82 8.47 -1.44
CA ILE A 72 9.01 9.00 -0.75
C ILE A 72 8.70 9.02 0.74
N ARG A 73 9.46 8.26 1.52
CA ARG A 73 9.32 8.16 2.97
C ARG A 73 10.26 9.14 3.67
N PHE A 74 9.77 9.87 4.67
CA PHE A 74 10.58 10.64 5.59
C PHE A 74 10.61 9.90 6.93
N HIS A 75 11.76 9.31 7.31
CA HIS A 75 11.85 8.56 8.55
C HIS A 75 13.28 8.58 9.10
N PRO A 76 13.47 8.69 10.44
CA PRO A 76 14.80 8.71 11.03
C PRO A 76 15.57 7.39 10.85
N ASP A 77 14.86 6.27 10.81
CA ASP A 77 15.45 4.93 10.66
C ASP A 77 15.42 4.43 9.20
N GLU A 78 15.28 5.31 8.21
CA GLU A 78 15.28 4.90 6.81
C GLU A 78 16.64 4.37 6.38
N THR A 79 16.63 3.28 5.61
CA THR A 79 17.83 2.65 5.08
C THR A 79 17.66 2.34 3.61
N ILE A 80 18.79 2.20 2.88
CA ILE A 80 18.76 1.79 1.48
C ILE A 80 18.11 0.42 1.29
N ASP A 81 18.31 -0.52 2.22
CA ASP A 81 17.72 -1.86 2.14
C ASP A 81 16.19 -1.84 2.33
N THR A 82 15.69 -0.97 3.20
CA THR A 82 14.24 -0.72 3.31
C THR A 82 13.69 -0.15 1.99
N VAL A 83 14.39 0.82 1.40
CA VAL A 83 13.98 1.43 0.11
C VAL A 83 14.02 0.41 -1.02
N ARG A 84 15.03 -0.46 -1.08
CA ARG A 84 15.14 -1.58 -2.05
C ARG A 84 13.96 -2.54 -1.94
N ALA A 85 13.66 -3.01 -0.73
CA ALA A 85 12.54 -3.91 -0.47
C ALA A 85 11.21 -3.31 -0.92
N LEU A 86 10.97 -2.06 -0.52
CA LEU A 86 9.74 -1.34 -0.88
C LEU A 86 9.63 -1.08 -2.38
N ALA A 87 10.74 -0.84 -3.09
CA ALA A 87 10.75 -0.69 -4.54
C ALA A 87 10.46 -2.02 -5.26
N ALA A 88 11.00 -3.14 -4.76
CA ALA A 88 10.66 -4.48 -5.23
C ALA A 88 9.16 -4.76 -5.09
N TRP A 89 8.62 -4.58 -3.89
CA TRP A 89 7.18 -4.78 -3.64
C TRP A 89 6.29 -3.86 -4.48
N MET A 90 6.72 -2.63 -4.78
CA MET A 90 6.00 -1.76 -5.71
C MET A 90 5.99 -2.32 -7.13
N THR A 91 7.06 -2.98 -7.60
CA THR A 91 7.08 -3.67 -8.89
C THR A 91 5.98 -4.73 -8.97
N TRP A 92 5.94 -5.60 -7.96
CA TRP A 92 4.95 -6.67 -7.90
C TRP A 92 3.53 -6.13 -7.73
N LYS A 93 3.34 -5.11 -6.91
CA LYS A 93 2.03 -4.47 -6.71
C LYS A 93 1.49 -3.86 -8.01
N CYS A 94 2.28 -3.09 -8.75
CA CYS A 94 1.88 -2.50 -10.03
C CYS A 94 1.57 -3.57 -11.08
N ALA A 95 2.39 -4.62 -11.14
CA ALA A 95 2.19 -5.74 -12.05
C ALA A 95 0.93 -6.54 -11.73
N LEU A 96 0.62 -6.75 -10.43
CA LEU A 96 -0.55 -7.51 -9.99
C LEU A 96 -1.86 -6.85 -10.39
N VAL A 97 -1.98 -5.54 -10.24
CA VAL A 97 -3.19 -4.78 -10.68
C VAL A 97 -3.12 -4.39 -12.15
N ASP A 98 -2.12 -4.88 -12.85
CA ASP A 98 -1.91 -4.73 -14.29
C ASP A 98 -1.97 -3.28 -14.77
N ILE A 99 -1.28 -2.39 -14.09
CA ILE A 99 -1.04 -1.02 -14.54
C ILE A 99 0.32 -0.93 -15.23
N PRO A 100 0.47 -0.06 -16.25
CA PRO A 100 1.69 0.06 -17.05
C PRO A 100 2.78 0.86 -16.31
N LEU A 101 3.15 0.38 -15.14
CA LEU A 101 4.15 1.01 -14.27
C LEU A 101 5.06 -0.04 -13.68
N GLY A 102 6.31 0.34 -13.49
CA GLY A 102 7.30 -0.40 -12.74
C GLY A 102 7.30 -0.07 -11.25
N GLY A 103 8.31 -0.54 -10.52
CA GLY A 103 8.47 -0.29 -9.09
C GLY A 103 9.61 0.67 -8.79
N GLY A 104 9.33 1.69 -8.00
CA GLY A 104 10.32 2.61 -7.46
C GLY A 104 10.00 2.99 -6.02
N LYS A 105 11.00 3.51 -5.32
CA LYS A 105 10.84 4.00 -3.95
C LYS A 105 11.88 5.07 -3.64
N GLY A 106 11.52 6.02 -2.79
CA GLY A 106 12.44 7.00 -2.24
C GLY A 106 12.37 7.07 -0.72
N GLY A 107 13.39 7.65 -0.12
CA GLY A 107 13.42 7.91 1.30
C GLY A 107 14.41 9.02 1.65
N ILE A 108 14.14 9.73 2.73
CA ILE A 108 15.06 10.68 3.35
C ILE A 108 15.21 10.34 4.82
N ILE A 109 16.45 10.25 5.28
CA ILE A 109 16.76 10.03 6.70
C ILE A 109 16.54 11.35 7.44
N CYS A 110 15.36 11.52 8.04
CA CYS A 110 15.02 12.70 8.83
C CYS A 110 13.90 12.40 9.81
N ASN A 111 13.82 13.18 10.89
CA ASN A 111 12.63 13.21 11.74
C ASN A 111 11.80 14.46 11.37
N PRO A 112 10.72 14.32 10.56
CA PRO A 112 9.95 15.48 10.12
C PRO A 112 9.20 16.20 11.24
N LYS A 113 9.03 15.56 12.41
CA LYS A 113 8.41 16.19 13.60
C LYS A 113 9.32 17.23 14.26
N GLU A 114 10.63 17.19 13.96
CA GLU A 114 11.64 18.13 14.46
C GLU A 114 11.92 19.27 13.47
N LEU A 115 11.29 19.25 12.29
CA LEU A 115 11.50 20.21 11.23
C LEU A 115 10.34 21.19 11.15
N SER A 116 10.64 22.46 10.96
CA SER A 116 9.61 23.47 10.63
C SER A 116 9.03 23.23 9.24
N GLN A 117 7.90 23.84 8.93
CA GLN A 117 7.30 23.79 7.59
C GLN A 117 8.26 24.38 6.52
N GLY A 118 8.99 25.44 6.85
CA GLY A 118 9.98 26.03 5.95
C GLY A 118 11.18 25.10 5.72
N GLU A 119 11.62 24.39 6.74
CA GLU A 119 12.70 23.39 6.63
C GLU A 119 12.26 22.16 5.82
N LEU A 120 11.02 21.69 6.02
CA LEU A 120 10.42 20.62 5.22
C LEU A 120 10.28 21.02 3.74
N GLU A 121 9.90 22.26 3.44
CA GLU A 121 9.84 22.77 2.08
C GLU A 121 11.22 22.77 1.44
N ARG A 122 12.22 23.36 2.11
CA ARG A 122 13.61 23.38 1.61
C ARG A 122 14.17 22.00 1.38
N LEU A 123 13.93 21.06 2.32
CA LEU A 123 14.34 19.67 2.22
C LEU A 123 13.73 18.99 0.99
N SER A 124 12.42 19.16 0.80
CA SER A 124 11.65 18.55 -0.29
C SER A 124 12.09 19.09 -1.66
N ARG A 125 12.25 20.41 -1.80
CA ARG A 125 12.73 21.04 -3.04
C ARG A 125 14.17 20.64 -3.36
N THR A 126 15.06 20.66 -2.37
CA THR A 126 16.47 20.26 -2.57
C THR A 126 16.58 18.77 -2.93
N TYR A 127 15.73 17.89 -2.35
CA TYR A 127 15.72 16.49 -2.77
C TYR A 127 15.37 16.37 -4.26
N ILE A 128 14.35 17.08 -4.74
CA ILE A 128 13.97 17.06 -6.17
C ILE A 128 15.11 17.58 -7.06
N ASP A 129 15.78 18.66 -6.66
CA ASP A 129 16.98 19.16 -7.38
C ASP A 129 18.03 18.04 -7.55
N LYS A 130 18.27 17.23 -6.51
CA LYS A 130 19.27 16.16 -6.54
C LYS A 130 18.86 14.95 -7.39
N VAL A 131 17.57 14.65 -7.49
CA VAL A 131 17.07 13.48 -8.22
C VAL A 131 16.43 13.85 -9.58
N PHE A 132 16.40 15.11 -9.95
CA PHE A 132 15.69 15.65 -11.12
C PHE A 132 15.95 14.87 -12.42
N GLN A 133 17.19 14.50 -12.70
CA GLN A 133 17.57 13.80 -13.94
C GLN A 133 17.09 12.35 -14.00
N PHE A 134 16.66 11.79 -12.88
CA PHE A 134 16.30 10.38 -12.74
C PHE A 134 14.80 10.17 -12.52
N ILE A 135 14.04 11.24 -12.26
CA ILE A 135 12.59 11.22 -12.13
C ILE A 135 11.94 11.93 -13.31
N GLY A 136 10.69 11.63 -13.54
CA GLY A 136 9.92 12.28 -14.62
C GLY A 136 8.66 11.51 -14.96
N PRO A 137 7.71 12.15 -15.64
CA PRO A 137 6.42 11.53 -15.94
C PRO A 137 6.53 10.25 -16.78
N ASP A 138 7.58 10.13 -17.61
CA ASP A 138 7.81 8.97 -18.46
C ASP A 138 8.97 8.07 -17.94
N GLN A 139 9.48 8.33 -16.74
CA GLN A 139 10.69 7.69 -16.23
C GLN A 139 10.51 7.11 -14.83
N ASP A 140 10.11 7.95 -13.88
CA ASP A 140 9.94 7.57 -12.47
C ASP A 140 9.04 8.57 -11.77
N ILE A 141 7.93 8.11 -11.18
CA ILE A 141 6.86 8.94 -10.65
C ILE A 141 6.77 8.78 -9.14
N PRO A 142 7.29 9.74 -8.36
CA PRO A 142 7.12 9.75 -6.91
C PRO A 142 5.67 9.89 -6.46
N ALA A 143 5.44 9.59 -5.17
CA ALA A 143 4.15 9.66 -4.51
C ALA A 143 4.35 9.91 -3.02
N PRO A 144 3.29 10.22 -2.24
CA PRO A 144 3.41 10.30 -0.79
C PRO A 144 3.59 8.89 -0.15
N ASP A 145 4.22 8.90 1.02
CA ASP A 145 4.42 7.74 1.88
C ASP A 145 4.46 8.21 3.35
N VAL A 146 5.07 7.45 4.25
CA VAL A 146 5.16 7.80 5.68
C VAL A 146 5.75 9.19 5.87
N TYR A 147 5.03 10.02 6.60
CA TYR A 147 5.33 11.41 6.94
C TYR A 147 5.51 12.37 5.75
N THR A 148 5.11 11.98 4.54
CA THR A 148 4.96 12.92 3.44
C THR A 148 3.49 13.20 3.14
N THR A 149 3.19 14.43 2.76
CA THR A 149 1.82 14.96 2.65
C THR A 149 1.54 15.47 1.24
N PRO A 150 0.27 15.72 0.88
CA PRO A 150 -0.05 16.40 -0.38
C PRO A 150 0.65 17.76 -0.54
N GLN A 151 0.89 18.49 0.55
CA GLN A 151 1.65 19.74 0.51
C GLN A 151 3.12 19.52 0.12
N ILE A 152 3.76 18.47 0.65
CA ILE A 152 5.14 18.09 0.26
C ILE A 152 5.18 17.71 -1.22
N MET A 153 4.19 16.95 -1.71
CA MET A 153 4.07 16.62 -3.14
C MET A 153 3.92 17.87 -4.01
N SER A 154 3.21 18.89 -3.51
CA SER A 154 3.08 20.17 -4.21
C SER A 154 4.43 20.89 -4.37
N TRP A 155 5.20 20.99 -3.30
CA TRP A 155 6.53 21.60 -3.35
C TRP A 155 7.49 20.84 -4.28
N MET A 156 7.45 19.52 -4.24
CA MET A 156 8.25 18.68 -5.09
C MET A 156 7.89 18.82 -6.58
N MET A 157 6.59 18.83 -6.91
CA MET A 157 6.10 19.03 -8.27
C MET A 157 6.46 20.41 -8.80
N ASP A 158 6.30 21.45 -7.98
CA ASP A 158 6.64 22.84 -8.32
C ASP A 158 8.13 22.98 -8.61
N GLU A 159 9.00 22.45 -7.75
CA GLU A 159 10.46 22.51 -7.99
C GLU A 159 10.87 21.76 -9.26
N TYR A 160 10.30 20.55 -9.49
CA TYR A 160 10.54 19.85 -10.74
C TYR A 160 10.14 20.68 -11.96
N SER A 161 8.94 21.27 -11.92
CA SER A 161 8.41 22.10 -13.02
C SER A 161 9.27 23.33 -13.28
N LYS A 162 9.78 23.96 -12.22
CA LYS A 162 10.70 25.11 -12.29
C LYS A 162 12.01 24.73 -12.97
N ILE A 163 12.64 23.62 -12.58
CA ILE A 163 13.90 23.14 -13.20
C ILE A 163 13.65 22.74 -14.66
N ALA A 164 12.53 22.07 -14.96
CA ALA A 164 12.15 21.66 -16.30
C ALA A 164 11.75 22.82 -17.22
N GLY A 165 11.51 24.01 -16.69
CA GLY A 165 11.06 25.19 -17.44
C GLY A 165 9.63 25.06 -17.99
N LYS A 166 8.81 24.12 -17.48
CA LYS A 166 7.43 23.89 -17.90
C LYS A 166 6.65 23.18 -16.81
N ASN A 167 5.32 23.39 -16.75
CA ASN A 167 4.46 22.69 -15.80
C ASN A 167 4.41 21.18 -16.10
N GLN A 168 4.76 20.36 -15.09
CA GLN A 168 4.82 18.90 -15.18
C GLN A 168 3.98 18.26 -14.06
N PHE A 169 2.66 18.44 -14.13
CA PHE A 169 1.75 17.90 -13.10
C PHE A 169 1.77 16.37 -12.97
N GLY A 170 2.06 15.66 -14.07
CA GLY A 170 2.16 14.21 -14.09
C GLY A 170 3.44 13.63 -13.47
N VAL A 171 4.42 14.46 -13.06
CA VAL A 171 5.68 13.96 -12.49
C VAL A 171 5.52 13.31 -11.14
N ILE A 172 4.49 13.67 -10.38
CA ILE A 172 4.25 13.19 -9.02
C ILE A 172 2.76 13.03 -8.79
N THR A 173 2.36 12.09 -7.93
CA THR A 173 0.95 11.85 -7.57
C THR A 173 0.70 12.06 -6.08
N GLY A 174 -0.57 12.10 -5.68
CA GLY A 174 -0.98 12.41 -4.32
C GLY A 174 -0.99 13.91 -4.03
N LYS A 175 -1.16 14.72 -5.07
CA LYS A 175 -1.27 16.18 -4.98
C LYS A 175 -2.64 16.63 -4.47
N PRO A 176 -2.76 17.86 -3.96
CA PRO A 176 -4.06 18.51 -3.74
C PRO A 176 -4.88 18.60 -5.05
N MET A 177 -6.20 18.58 -4.90
CA MET A 177 -7.14 18.65 -6.03
C MET A 177 -6.91 19.88 -6.93
N CYS A 178 -6.62 21.03 -6.33
CA CYS A 178 -6.42 22.30 -7.06
C CYS A 178 -5.21 22.32 -8.01
N ILE A 179 -4.31 21.34 -7.91
CA ILE A 179 -3.12 21.19 -8.77
C ILE A 179 -3.03 19.80 -9.41
N GLY A 180 -4.17 19.23 -9.76
CA GLY A 180 -4.24 17.98 -10.53
C GLY A 180 -4.26 16.70 -9.68
N GLY A 181 -4.66 16.77 -8.41
CA GLY A 181 -5.03 15.59 -7.64
C GLY A 181 -6.27 14.88 -8.22
N SER A 182 -6.51 13.66 -7.82
CA SER A 182 -7.69 12.89 -8.27
C SER A 182 -8.70 12.71 -7.14
N VAL A 183 -9.98 12.84 -7.47
CA VAL A 183 -11.09 12.37 -6.62
C VAL A 183 -10.95 10.87 -6.36
N GLY A 184 -11.62 10.34 -5.33
CA GLY A 184 -11.60 8.92 -4.98
C GLY A 184 -10.25 8.43 -4.42
N ARG A 185 -9.22 9.30 -4.22
CA ARG A 185 -7.92 8.87 -3.70
C ARG A 185 -7.94 8.58 -2.21
N THR A 186 -8.79 9.29 -1.46
CA THR A 186 -8.77 9.27 0.00
C THR A 186 -9.17 7.91 0.58
N ASP A 187 -10.16 7.27 0.00
CA ASP A 187 -10.70 5.97 0.41
C ASP A 187 -10.23 4.80 -0.47
N ALA A 188 -9.47 5.08 -1.54
CA ALA A 188 -9.09 4.12 -2.57
C ALA A 188 -8.49 2.81 -2.03
N THR A 189 -7.71 2.87 -0.96
CA THR A 189 -7.10 1.69 -0.35
C THR A 189 -8.16 0.76 0.22
N ALA A 190 -9.06 1.27 1.05
CA ALA A 190 -10.13 0.49 1.65
C ALA A 190 -11.17 0.06 0.60
N ARG A 191 -11.52 0.94 -0.33
CA ARG A 191 -12.47 0.66 -1.41
C ARG A 191 -11.99 -0.49 -2.30
N GLY A 192 -10.73 -0.45 -2.72
CA GLY A 192 -10.12 -1.53 -3.47
C GLY A 192 -10.10 -2.85 -2.70
N GLY A 193 -9.82 -2.81 -1.40
CA GLY A 193 -9.91 -3.96 -0.51
C GLY A 193 -11.33 -4.54 -0.47
N TRP A 194 -12.33 -3.70 -0.35
CA TRP A 194 -13.74 -4.13 -0.36
C TRP A 194 -14.19 -4.75 -1.69
N TYR A 195 -13.67 -4.30 -2.83
CA TYR A 195 -13.96 -4.97 -4.10
C TYR A 195 -13.37 -6.39 -4.12
N CYS A 196 -12.19 -6.59 -3.55
CA CYS A 196 -11.64 -7.94 -3.38
C CYS A 196 -12.45 -8.78 -2.36
N VAL A 197 -12.87 -8.19 -1.23
CA VAL A 197 -13.74 -8.86 -0.24
C VAL A 197 -15.06 -9.26 -0.86
N ARG A 198 -15.67 -8.42 -1.70
CA ARG A 198 -16.90 -8.74 -2.44
C ARG A 198 -16.73 -9.98 -3.31
N GLU A 199 -15.63 -10.09 -4.04
CA GLU A 199 -15.38 -11.26 -4.88
C GLU A 199 -15.08 -12.50 -4.04
N ALA A 200 -14.33 -12.37 -2.95
CA ALA A 200 -14.10 -13.46 -1.99
C ALA A 200 -15.42 -13.95 -1.36
N ALA A 201 -16.29 -13.03 -0.94
CA ALA A 201 -17.59 -13.36 -0.36
C ALA A 201 -18.46 -14.21 -1.31
N LYS A 202 -18.40 -13.93 -2.62
CA LYS A 202 -19.10 -14.76 -3.63
C LYS A 202 -18.57 -16.19 -3.70
N GLU A 203 -17.25 -16.38 -3.61
CA GLU A 203 -16.62 -17.71 -3.60
C GLU A 203 -17.02 -18.54 -2.37
N PHE A 204 -17.23 -17.89 -1.22
CA PHE A 204 -17.59 -18.55 0.04
C PHE A 204 -19.09 -18.51 0.36
N GLY A 205 -19.92 -17.96 -0.52
CA GLY A 205 -21.37 -17.88 -0.32
C GLY A 205 -21.75 -16.97 0.86
N ILE A 206 -20.96 -15.93 1.16
CA ILE A 206 -21.20 -14.97 2.21
C ILE A 206 -22.02 -13.82 1.63
N ASP A 207 -23.19 -13.54 2.20
CA ASP A 207 -23.90 -12.29 1.90
C ASP A 207 -23.26 -11.16 2.72
N LEU A 208 -22.66 -10.19 2.05
CA LEU A 208 -22.06 -9.04 2.72
C LEU A 208 -23.06 -8.18 3.47
N LYS A 209 -24.34 -8.23 3.06
CA LYS A 209 -25.39 -7.52 3.79
C LYS A 209 -25.65 -8.20 5.13
N GLY A 210 -25.22 -7.55 6.19
CA GLY A 210 -25.28 -8.07 7.55
C GLY A 210 -24.09 -8.95 7.96
N ALA A 211 -23.14 -9.22 7.07
CA ALA A 211 -21.91 -9.91 7.41
C ALA A 211 -21.16 -9.16 8.53
N THR A 212 -20.62 -9.91 9.48
CA THR A 212 -19.91 -9.36 10.64
C THR A 212 -18.46 -9.03 10.28
N VAL A 213 -18.01 -7.85 10.68
CA VAL A 213 -16.67 -7.33 10.36
C VAL A 213 -15.96 -6.84 11.61
N ALA A 214 -14.72 -7.30 11.82
CA ALA A 214 -13.82 -6.77 12.84
C ALA A 214 -12.62 -6.06 12.17
N ILE A 215 -12.25 -4.87 12.65
CA ILE A 215 -11.22 -4.04 12.04
C ILE A 215 -10.17 -3.68 13.09
N GLN A 216 -8.95 -4.16 12.92
CA GLN A 216 -7.83 -3.76 13.75
C GLN A 216 -7.17 -2.50 13.20
N GLY A 217 -7.20 -1.44 13.99
CA GLY A 217 -6.69 -0.13 13.60
C GLY A 217 -7.77 0.78 13.04
N TYR A 218 -7.93 1.95 13.66
CA TYR A 218 -8.93 2.96 13.26
C TYR A 218 -8.25 4.27 12.85
N GLY A 219 -7.21 4.13 12.00
CA GLY A 219 -6.61 5.22 11.23
C GLY A 219 -7.40 5.48 9.95
N ASN A 220 -6.80 6.20 8.99
CA ASN A 220 -7.48 6.51 7.72
C ASN A 220 -8.02 5.25 7.01
N ALA A 221 -7.18 4.23 6.83
CA ALA A 221 -7.55 3.02 6.12
C ALA A 221 -8.65 2.21 6.85
N GLY A 222 -8.51 2.05 8.18
CA GLY A 222 -9.51 1.32 8.98
C GLY A 222 -10.85 2.06 9.08
N TYR A 223 -10.83 3.39 9.22
CA TYR A 223 -12.05 4.18 9.19
C TYR A 223 -12.81 4.01 7.85
N TYR A 224 -12.12 4.16 6.71
CA TYR A 224 -12.78 3.95 5.42
C TYR A 224 -13.17 2.49 5.19
N ALA A 225 -12.43 1.52 5.73
CA ALA A 225 -12.88 0.13 5.70
C ALA A 225 -14.20 -0.06 6.45
N ALA A 226 -14.35 0.54 7.63
CA ALA A 226 -15.62 0.51 8.39
C ALA A 226 -16.74 1.22 7.65
N LEU A 227 -16.50 2.46 7.22
CA LEU A 227 -17.51 3.31 6.58
C LEU A 227 -18.03 2.68 5.27
N LEU A 228 -17.15 2.21 4.40
CA LEU A 228 -17.52 1.61 3.12
C LEU A 228 -18.21 0.25 3.30
N GLY A 229 -17.73 -0.57 4.25
CA GLY A 229 -18.37 -1.83 4.62
C GLY A 229 -19.83 -1.61 5.02
N GLN A 230 -20.05 -0.62 5.85
CA GLN A 230 -21.38 -0.29 6.36
C GLN A 230 -22.26 0.36 5.28
N THR A 231 -21.76 1.36 4.57
CA THR A 231 -22.60 2.20 3.68
C THR A 231 -22.81 1.63 2.30
N ILE A 232 -21.83 0.88 1.76
CA ILE A 232 -21.91 0.33 0.40
C ILE A 232 -22.32 -1.14 0.42
N PHE A 233 -21.74 -1.93 1.34
CA PHE A 233 -21.96 -3.37 1.38
C PHE A 233 -23.00 -3.81 2.41
N GLY A 234 -23.44 -2.91 3.32
CA GLY A 234 -24.42 -3.19 4.35
C GLY A 234 -23.92 -4.14 5.44
N SER A 235 -22.60 -4.25 5.60
CA SER A 235 -21.97 -5.10 6.61
C SER A 235 -22.13 -4.51 8.02
N THR A 236 -22.10 -5.36 9.02
CA THR A 236 -22.18 -5.00 10.44
C THR A 236 -20.78 -4.92 11.04
N ILE A 237 -20.31 -3.72 11.36
CA ILE A 237 -19.01 -3.53 12.00
C ILE A 237 -19.16 -3.84 13.50
N VAL A 238 -18.70 -5.01 13.93
CA VAL A 238 -18.89 -5.45 15.33
C VAL A 238 -17.74 -5.07 16.25
N ALA A 239 -16.54 -4.87 15.71
CA ALA A 239 -15.37 -4.49 16.51
C ALA A 239 -14.42 -3.57 15.73
N VAL A 240 -13.85 -2.61 16.44
CA VAL A 240 -12.74 -1.78 15.93
C VAL A 240 -11.71 -1.54 17.05
N SER A 241 -10.45 -1.27 16.68
CA SER A 241 -9.43 -0.96 17.69
C SER A 241 -8.47 0.14 17.25
N ASP A 242 -7.71 0.68 18.19
CA ASP A 242 -6.55 1.51 17.93
C ASP A 242 -5.37 1.12 18.84
N SER A 243 -4.35 1.99 18.94
CA SER A 243 -3.16 1.70 19.74
C SER A 243 -3.40 1.64 21.25
N LYS A 244 -4.57 2.05 21.74
CA LYS A 244 -4.91 2.03 23.17
C LYS A 244 -5.80 0.86 23.57
N GLY A 245 -6.43 0.19 22.57
CA GLY A 245 -7.34 -0.92 22.80
C GLY A 245 -8.47 -0.94 21.76
N GLY A 246 -9.47 -1.77 21.97
CA GLY A 246 -10.60 -1.94 21.08
C GLY A 246 -11.94 -1.84 21.76
N ILE A 247 -12.97 -1.78 20.93
CA ILE A 247 -14.39 -1.77 21.32
C ILE A 247 -15.14 -2.82 20.53
N TYR A 248 -16.15 -3.43 21.17
CA TYR A 248 -17.01 -4.45 20.59
C TYR A 248 -18.48 -4.13 20.85
N ASN A 249 -19.31 -4.39 19.86
CA ASN A 249 -20.78 -4.41 19.99
C ASN A 249 -21.37 -5.39 18.98
N ALA A 250 -21.97 -6.46 19.43
CA ALA A 250 -22.60 -7.47 18.58
C ALA A 250 -23.74 -6.93 17.71
N ALA A 251 -24.41 -5.86 18.13
CA ALA A 251 -25.45 -5.19 17.36
C ALA A 251 -24.92 -4.24 16.26
N GLY A 252 -23.59 -4.02 16.25
CA GLY A 252 -22.88 -3.15 15.32
C GLY A 252 -22.51 -1.79 15.92
N LEU A 253 -21.45 -1.23 15.36
CA LEU A 253 -20.89 0.08 15.66
C LEU A 253 -21.16 1.01 14.46
N ASP A 254 -21.56 2.26 14.72
CA ASP A 254 -21.63 3.28 13.67
C ASP A 254 -20.23 3.83 13.36
N ALA A 255 -19.76 3.59 12.14
CA ALA A 255 -18.41 3.95 11.73
C ALA A 255 -18.12 5.45 11.86
N GLN A 256 -19.07 6.32 11.47
CA GLN A 256 -18.90 7.76 11.53
C GLN A 256 -18.89 8.24 12.99
N ALA A 257 -19.79 7.73 13.82
CA ALA A 257 -19.86 8.11 15.23
C ALA A 257 -18.60 7.70 16.01
N VAL A 258 -18.04 6.52 15.73
CA VAL A 258 -16.76 6.08 16.32
C VAL A 258 -15.60 6.98 15.87
N TYR A 259 -15.58 7.39 14.59
CA TYR A 259 -14.57 8.32 14.09
C TYR A 259 -14.62 9.68 14.77
N GLU A 260 -15.84 10.24 14.94
CA GLU A 260 -16.05 11.51 15.63
C GLU A 260 -15.70 11.42 17.12
N HIS A 261 -16.03 10.29 17.77
CA HIS A 261 -15.60 10.02 19.14
C HIS A 261 -14.08 10.01 19.26
N LYS A 262 -13.40 9.27 18.40
CA LYS A 262 -11.93 9.23 18.36
C LYS A 262 -11.31 10.60 18.11
N ALA A 263 -11.87 11.40 17.20
CA ALA A 263 -11.41 12.76 16.95
C ALA A 263 -11.49 13.66 18.19
N LYS A 264 -12.49 13.46 19.06
CA LYS A 264 -12.69 14.23 20.29
C LYS A 264 -11.84 13.75 21.46
N THR A 265 -11.66 12.40 21.59
CA THR A 265 -11.06 11.77 22.78
C THR A 265 -9.62 11.31 22.53
N GLY A 266 -9.22 11.17 21.27
CA GLY A 266 -7.92 10.63 20.85
C GLY A 266 -7.85 9.09 20.83
N SER A 267 -8.99 8.38 21.03
CA SER A 267 -9.05 6.91 20.97
C SER A 267 -10.48 6.44 20.65
N VAL A 268 -10.60 5.16 20.24
CA VAL A 268 -11.91 4.50 20.08
C VAL A 268 -12.48 3.98 21.41
N ILE A 269 -11.63 3.79 22.44
CA ILE A 269 -12.07 3.25 23.73
C ILE A 269 -13.10 4.16 24.42
N ASP A 270 -13.94 3.55 25.26
CA ASP A 270 -15.05 4.21 25.96
C ASP A 270 -16.13 4.81 25.02
N PHE A 271 -16.25 4.28 23.79
CA PHE A 271 -17.36 4.65 22.92
C PHE A 271 -18.69 4.18 23.53
N PRO A 272 -19.70 5.07 23.62
CA PRO A 272 -20.97 4.73 24.26
C PRO A 272 -21.67 3.52 23.63
N GLY A 273 -22.11 2.58 24.47
CA GLY A 273 -22.83 1.38 24.03
C GLY A 273 -21.94 0.27 23.48
N SER A 274 -20.64 0.36 23.67
CA SER A 274 -19.70 -0.71 23.34
C SER A 274 -19.06 -1.32 24.59
N GLU A 275 -18.54 -2.53 24.45
CA GLU A 275 -17.74 -3.24 25.44
C GLU A 275 -16.25 -3.14 25.08
N PRO A 276 -15.33 -3.05 26.07
CA PRO A 276 -13.90 -3.06 25.78
C PRO A 276 -13.45 -4.44 25.30
N ILE A 277 -12.51 -4.46 24.33
CA ILE A 277 -11.85 -5.66 23.82
C ILE A 277 -10.37 -5.38 23.62
N THR A 278 -9.52 -6.38 23.79
CA THR A 278 -8.07 -6.25 23.46
C THR A 278 -7.84 -6.34 21.96
N ASN A 279 -6.67 -5.91 21.48
CA ASN A 279 -6.31 -6.10 20.07
C ASN A 279 -6.17 -7.59 19.71
N GLU A 280 -5.67 -8.38 20.64
CA GLU A 280 -5.51 -9.83 20.50
C GLU A 280 -6.85 -10.53 20.39
N ASP A 281 -7.79 -10.24 21.30
CA ASP A 281 -9.13 -10.84 21.30
C ASP A 281 -9.93 -10.40 20.04
N LEU A 282 -9.72 -9.16 19.55
CA LEU A 282 -10.37 -8.69 18.32
C LEU A 282 -9.94 -9.54 17.11
N LEU A 283 -8.66 -9.88 17.00
CA LEU A 283 -8.16 -10.72 15.92
C LEU A 283 -8.75 -12.14 15.95
N GLU A 284 -9.07 -12.64 17.14
CA GLU A 284 -9.60 -14.00 17.37
C GLU A 284 -11.13 -14.08 17.35
N LEU A 285 -11.84 -12.97 17.01
CA LEU A 285 -13.31 -12.97 16.90
C LEU A 285 -13.83 -13.90 15.80
N ASP A 286 -14.93 -14.55 16.06
CA ASP A 286 -15.68 -15.32 15.05
C ASP A 286 -16.52 -14.37 14.21
N VAL A 287 -15.94 -13.92 13.10
CA VAL A 287 -16.54 -12.94 12.18
C VAL A 287 -16.44 -13.41 10.73
N ASP A 288 -17.25 -12.88 9.86
CA ASP A 288 -17.16 -13.18 8.44
C ASP A 288 -15.90 -12.57 7.82
N VAL A 289 -15.55 -11.33 8.19
CA VAL A 289 -14.41 -10.62 7.65
C VAL A 289 -13.58 -9.98 8.77
N LEU A 290 -12.30 -10.30 8.82
CA LEU A 290 -11.29 -9.62 9.66
C LEU A 290 -10.44 -8.70 8.79
N VAL A 291 -10.29 -7.44 9.22
CA VAL A 291 -9.54 -6.42 8.47
C VAL A 291 -8.37 -5.88 9.31
N PRO A 292 -7.17 -6.45 9.19
CA PRO A 292 -5.96 -5.85 9.74
C PRO A 292 -5.63 -4.55 8.97
N ALA A 293 -5.72 -3.40 9.64
CA ALA A 293 -5.53 -2.08 9.04
C ALA A 293 -4.58 -1.16 9.85
N ALA A 294 -3.72 -1.74 10.70
CA ALA A 294 -2.82 -1.01 11.58
C ALA A 294 -1.34 -1.33 11.33
N LEU A 295 -0.81 -2.34 11.99
CA LEU A 295 0.60 -2.65 12.08
C LEU A 295 0.97 -3.93 11.33
N GLU A 296 2.26 -4.05 11.01
CA GLU A 296 2.88 -5.28 10.55
C GLU A 296 2.94 -6.35 11.66
N HIS A 297 2.97 -7.63 11.26
CA HIS A 297 3.20 -8.79 12.14
C HIS A 297 2.22 -8.91 13.33
N VAL A 298 0.93 -8.66 13.08
CA VAL A 298 -0.13 -8.82 14.09
C VAL A 298 -0.76 -10.22 14.07
N ILE A 299 -0.69 -10.92 12.93
CA ILE A 299 -1.04 -12.33 12.78
C ILE A 299 0.27 -13.10 12.58
N THR A 300 0.59 -13.93 13.55
CA THR A 300 1.86 -14.67 13.65
C THR A 300 1.60 -16.16 13.85
N GLY A 301 2.64 -17.00 13.76
CA GLY A 301 2.51 -18.44 14.08
C GLY A 301 1.94 -18.74 15.47
N GLU A 302 2.01 -17.76 16.41
CA GLU A 302 1.49 -17.95 17.77
C GLU A 302 -0.03 -17.80 17.88
N ASN A 303 -0.64 -16.95 17.04
CA ASN A 303 -2.09 -16.67 17.08
C ASN A 303 -2.86 -17.11 15.83
N ALA A 304 -2.19 -17.42 14.73
CA ALA A 304 -2.84 -17.80 13.46
C ALA A 304 -3.84 -18.96 13.61
N ALA A 305 -3.50 -19.97 14.44
CA ALA A 305 -4.39 -21.10 14.71
C ALA A 305 -5.68 -20.73 15.47
N LYS A 306 -5.74 -19.53 16.06
CA LYS A 306 -6.91 -19.04 16.80
C LYS A 306 -7.80 -18.11 15.99
N ILE A 307 -7.35 -17.68 14.81
CA ILE A 307 -8.14 -16.85 13.90
C ILE A 307 -9.36 -17.65 13.44
N ARG A 308 -10.55 -17.07 13.58
CA ARG A 308 -11.83 -17.72 13.25
C ARG A 308 -12.59 -17.03 12.12
N ALA A 309 -12.05 -15.91 11.64
CA ALA A 309 -12.63 -15.20 10.51
C ALA A 309 -12.60 -16.07 9.24
N LYS A 310 -13.64 -15.99 8.42
CA LYS A 310 -13.70 -16.68 7.13
C LYS A 310 -12.79 -16.04 6.08
N ILE A 311 -12.75 -14.71 6.08
CA ILE A 311 -11.93 -13.89 5.18
C ILE A 311 -11.04 -12.97 6.03
N VAL A 312 -9.76 -12.93 5.74
CA VAL A 312 -8.80 -11.93 6.26
C VAL A 312 -8.43 -11.00 5.12
N ALA A 313 -8.81 -9.73 5.23
CA ALA A 313 -8.56 -8.69 4.21
C ALA A 313 -7.47 -7.73 4.71
N GLU A 314 -6.26 -7.89 4.20
CA GLU A 314 -5.07 -7.18 4.69
C GLU A 314 -4.95 -5.78 4.11
N VAL A 315 -5.55 -4.80 4.76
CA VAL A 315 -5.44 -3.39 4.37
C VAL A 315 -4.12 -2.77 4.84
N ALA A 316 -3.57 -3.23 5.97
CA ALA A 316 -2.21 -2.91 6.41
C ALA A 316 -1.15 -3.57 5.51
N ASN A 317 0.10 -3.11 5.57
CA ASN A 317 1.22 -3.79 4.93
C ASN A 317 1.82 -4.84 5.88
N GLY A 318 2.04 -6.07 5.38
CA GLY A 318 2.68 -7.15 6.12
C GLY A 318 2.04 -7.53 7.46
N PRO A 319 0.71 -7.55 7.62
CA PRO A 319 0.11 -7.85 8.91
C PRO A 319 0.28 -9.31 9.32
N THR A 320 0.45 -10.21 8.36
CA THR A 320 0.59 -11.66 8.56
C THR A 320 2.01 -12.11 8.25
N THR A 321 2.60 -12.89 9.16
CA THR A 321 3.93 -13.48 8.97
C THR A 321 3.87 -14.70 8.02
N PRO A 322 4.99 -15.08 7.35
CA PRO A 322 4.97 -16.19 6.40
C PRO A 322 4.56 -17.55 6.99
N ASP A 323 4.93 -17.82 8.24
CA ASP A 323 4.51 -19.03 8.97
C ASP A 323 3.02 -19.00 9.31
N ALA A 324 2.47 -17.82 9.62
CA ALA A 324 1.04 -17.67 9.85
C ALA A 324 0.21 -17.84 8.57
N ASP A 325 0.71 -17.41 7.40
CA ASP A 325 0.03 -17.62 6.12
C ASP A 325 -0.26 -19.10 5.83
N ASP A 326 0.72 -19.97 6.11
CA ASP A 326 0.56 -21.41 5.87
C ASP A 326 -0.47 -22.00 6.85
N ILE A 327 -0.44 -21.60 8.13
CA ILE A 327 -1.44 -22.02 9.13
C ILE A 327 -2.86 -21.57 8.75
N LEU A 328 -3.03 -20.31 8.32
CA LEU A 328 -4.32 -19.78 7.89
C LEU A 328 -4.85 -20.55 6.68
N HIS A 329 -3.98 -20.85 5.72
CA HIS A 329 -4.34 -21.61 4.52
C HIS A 329 -4.77 -23.05 4.86
N GLU A 330 -4.03 -23.76 5.71
CA GLU A 330 -4.35 -25.11 6.19
C GLU A 330 -5.69 -25.14 6.94
N ASN A 331 -6.02 -24.06 7.67
CA ASN A 331 -7.28 -23.93 8.38
C ASN A 331 -8.45 -23.49 7.47
N GLY A 332 -8.22 -23.32 6.15
CA GLY A 332 -9.25 -22.92 5.19
C GLY A 332 -9.68 -21.45 5.28
N ILE A 333 -8.89 -20.59 5.94
CA ILE A 333 -9.13 -19.16 6.02
C ILE A 333 -8.66 -18.50 4.72
N HIS A 334 -9.54 -17.72 4.11
CA HIS A 334 -9.21 -17.02 2.88
C HIS A 334 -8.52 -15.69 3.15
N VAL A 335 -7.23 -15.62 2.88
CA VAL A 335 -6.44 -14.38 3.02
C VAL A 335 -6.42 -13.63 1.69
N ILE A 336 -6.88 -12.39 1.69
CA ILE A 336 -6.65 -11.42 0.60
C ILE A 336 -5.36 -10.68 0.97
N PRO A 337 -4.22 -10.99 0.32
CA PRO A 337 -2.92 -10.51 0.77
C PRO A 337 -2.78 -9.00 0.59
N ASP A 338 -1.95 -8.38 1.41
CA ASP A 338 -1.77 -6.94 1.54
C ASP A 338 -1.54 -6.20 0.23
N PHE A 339 -0.59 -6.64 -0.59
CA PHE A 339 -0.27 -5.95 -1.84
C PHE A 339 -1.32 -6.15 -2.96
N LEU A 340 -2.32 -7.05 -2.77
CA LEU A 340 -3.57 -7.08 -3.52
C LEU A 340 -4.62 -6.18 -2.85
N CYS A 341 -4.93 -6.44 -1.58
CA CYS A 341 -6.01 -5.81 -0.84
C CYS A 341 -5.86 -4.27 -0.78
N ASN A 342 -4.65 -3.79 -0.53
CA ASN A 342 -4.38 -2.35 -0.41
C ASN A 342 -3.89 -1.68 -1.72
N ALA A 343 -3.95 -2.38 -2.85
CA ALA A 343 -3.49 -1.85 -4.13
C ALA A 343 -4.39 -0.75 -4.73
N GLY A 344 -5.57 -0.55 -4.19
CA GLY A 344 -6.46 0.52 -4.64
C GLY A 344 -5.80 1.89 -4.61
N GLY A 345 -4.96 2.15 -3.60
CA GLY A 345 -4.22 3.40 -3.48
C GLY A 345 -3.26 3.67 -4.65
N VAL A 346 -2.48 2.70 -5.09
CA VAL A 346 -1.58 2.86 -6.24
C VAL A 346 -2.35 2.91 -7.56
N THR A 347 -3.46 2.20 -7.65
CA THR A 347 -4.34 2.19 -8.84
C THR A 347 -4.93 3.57 -9.07
N VAL A 348 -5.51 4.22 -8.05
CA VAL A 348 -6.02 5.60 -8.19
C VAL A 348 -4.88 6.61 -8.36
N SER A 349 -3.69 6.36 -7.79
CA SER A 349 -2.49 7.14 -8.12
C SER A 349 -2.14 7.07 -9.62
N TYR A 350 -2.26 5.92 -10.24
CA TYR A 350 -2.11 5.76 -11.68
C TYR A 350 -3.20 6.55 -12.44
N PHE A 351 -4.44 6.52 -11.99
CA PHE A 351 -5.52 7.31 -12.59
C PHE A 351 -5.27 8.82 -12.50
N GLU A 352 -4.73 9.31 -11.36
CA GLU A 352 -4.30 10.70 -11.24
C GLU A 352 -3.27 11.07 -12.31
N MET A 353 -2.28 10.19 -12.54
CA MET A 353 -1.29 10.38 -13.58
C MET A 353 -1.93 10.46 -14.98
N VAL A 354 -2.81 9.51 -15.33
CA VAL A 354 -3.52 9.48 -16.62
C VAL A 354 -4.32 10.77 -16.83
N GLN A 355 -5.04 11.24 -15.82
CA GLN A 355 -5.80 12.49 -15.88
C GLN A 355 -4.88 13.69 -16.10
N ASN A 356 -3.72 13.72 -15.45
CA ASN A 356 -2.74 14.79 -15.62
C ASN A 356 -2.13 14.82 -17.03
N PHE A 357 -1.86 13.66 -17.64
CA PHE A 357 -1.39 13.58 -19.04
C PHE A 357 -2.44 14.07 -20.03
N ASN A 358 -3.69 13.67 -19.83
CA ASN A 358 -4.79 14.03 -20.72
C ASN A 358 -5.32 15.44 -20.43
N ARG A 359 -4.95 16.06 -19.29
CA ARG A 359 -5.51 17.34 -18.80
C ARG A 359 -7.04 17.32 -18.71
N TYR A 360 -7.57 16.16 -18.32
CA TYR A 360 -9.00 15.92 -18.19
C TYR A 360 -9.28 15.19 -16.88
N CYS A 361 -10.15 15.77 -16.05
CA CYS A 361 -10.51 15.19 -14.76
C CYS A 361 -11.71 14.24 -14.94
N TRP A 362 -11.60 13.08 -14.33
CA TRP A 362 -12.69 12.12 -14.22
C TRP A 362 -13.63 12.47 -13.08
N THR A 363 -14.89 12.04 -13.17
CA THR A 363 -15.80 12.08 -12.02
C THR A 363 -15.41 11.03 -11.00
N GLU A 364 -15.95 11.15 -9.81
CA GLU A 364 -15.69 10.17 -8.73
C GLU A 364 -16.21 8.79 -9.11
N GLU A 365 -17.37 8.73 -9.79
CA GLU A 365 -17.98 7.51 -10.31
C GLU A 365 -17.07 6.83 -11.33
N GLU A 366 -16.51 7.57 -12.29
CA GLU A 366 -15.56 7.03 -13.29
C GLU A 366 -14.31 6.45 -12.62
N VAL A 367 -13.81 7.12 -11.56
CA VAL A 367 -12.66 6.61 -10.80
C VAL A 367 -13.03 5.31 -10.07
N HIS A 368 -14.21 5.25 -9.44
CA HIS A 368 -14.66 4.07 -8.70
C HIS A 368 -14.94 2.89 -9.62
N GLU A 369 -15.58 3.08 -10.76
CA GLU A 369 -15.83 2.03 -11.77
C GLU A 369 -14.53 1.41 -12.29
N ARG A 370 -13.58 2.25 -12.69
CA ARG A 370 -12.26 1.79 -13.17
C ARG A 370 -11.44 1.12 -12.08
N LEU A 371 -11.59 1.58 -10.82
CA LEU A 371 -10.95 0.94 -9.68
C LEU A 371 -11.54 -0.46 -9.44
N ASP A 372 -12.86 -0.58 -9.50
CA ASP A 372 -13.57 -1.86 -9.38
C ASP A 372 -13.10 -2.85 -10.45
N GLU A 373 -13.10 -2.47 -11.72
CA GLU A 373 -12.62 -3.31 -12.80
C GLU A 373 -11.21 -3.86 -12.56
N ARG A 374 -10.28 -2.99 -12.13
CA ARG A 374 -8.89 -3.38 -11.89
C ARG A 374 -8.73 -4.29 -10.70
N MET A 375 -9.35 -3.96 -9.57
CA MET A 375 -9.23 -4.73 -8.35
C MET A 375 -9.91 -6.11 -8.48
N THR A 376 -11.09 -6.15 -9.10
CA THR A 376 -11.80 -7.40 -9.41
C THR A 376 -10.99 -8.29 -10.33
N ALA A 377 -10.42 -7.75 -11.41
CA ALA A 377 -9.58 -8.51 -12.33
C ALA A 377 -8.33 -9.08 -11.64
N ALA A 378 -7.68 -8.26 -10.78
CA ALA A 378 -6.50 -8.68 -10.02
C ALA A 378 -6.84 -9.80 -9.01
N TYR A 379 -7.96 -9.68 -8.30
CA TYR A 379 -8.44 -10.72 -7.39
C TYR A 379 -8.65 -12.06 -8.12
N HIS A 380 -9.40 -12.04 -9.24
CA HIS A 380 -9.65 -13.27 -10.00
C HIS A 380 -8.39 -13.84 -10.65
N ALA A 381 -7.43 -13.00 -11.07
CA ALA A 381 -6.14 -13.51 -11.55
C ALA A 381 -5.38 -14.23 -10.42
N THR A 382 -5.35 -13.66 -9.23
CA THR A 382 -4.75 -14.27 -8.05
C THR A 382 -5.44 -15.57 -7.66
N LEU A 383 -6.77 -15.60 -7.65
CA LEU A 383 -7.53 -16.80 -7.33
C LEU A 383 -7.28 -17.94 -8.34
N ARG A 384 -7.23 -17.62 -9.65
CA ARG A 384 -6.88 -18.59 -10.68
C ARG A 384 -5.46 -19.12 -10.51
N GLY A 385 -4.50 -18.26 -10.20
CA GLY A 385 -3.11 -18.64 -9.93
C GLY A 385 -3.01 -19.56 -8.71
N SER A 386 -3.74 -19.26 -7.62
CA SER A 386 -3.80 -20.10 -6.43
C SER A 386 -4.26 -21.54 -6.77
N LYS A 387 -5.33 -21.65 -7.55
CA LYS A 387 -5.86 -22.94 -8.02
C LYS A 387 -4.90 -23.64 -9.01
N LYS A 388 -4.23 -22.89 -9.91
CA LYS A 388 -3.31 -23.44 -10.93
C LYS A 388 -2.04 -24.02 -10.33
N TYR A 389 -1.47 -23.35 -9.34
CA TYR A 389 -0.17 -23.70 -8.76
C TYR A 389 -0.29 -24.40 -7.40
N ASP A 390 -1.52 -24.59 -6.91
CA ASP A 390 -1.82 -25.20 -5.59
C ASP A 390 -1.05 -24.49 -4.45
N VAL A 391 -1.22 -23.17 -4.37
CA VAL A 391 -0.55 -22.32 -3.39
C VAL A 391 -1.54 -21.36 -2.74
N ASN A 392 -1.20 -20.83 -1.56
CA ASN A 392 -2.00 -19.80 -0.91
C ASN A 392 -2.10 -18.50 -1.75
N MET A 393 -3.07 -17.65 -1.44
CA MET A 393 -3.35 -16.43 -2.20
C MET A 393 -2.15 -15.46 -2.24
N ARG A 394 -1.34 -15.38 -1.19
CA ARG A 394 -0.15 -14.51 -1.18
C ARG A 394 0.91 -14.98 -2.17
N ARG A 395 1.27 -16.25 -2.14
CA ARG A 395 2.21 -16.83 -3.11
C ARG A 395 1.69 -16.69 -4.53
N SER A 396 0.39 -16.94 -4.72
CA SER A 396 -0.25 -16.76 -6.02
C SER A 396 -0.18 -15.31 -6.52
N ALA A 397 -0.42 -14.33 -5.65
CA ALA A 397 -0.34 -12.93 -6.04
C ALA A 397 1.08 -12.54 -6.51
N TYR A 398 2.13 -13.04 -5.83
CA TYR A 398 3.51 -12.87 -6.30
C TYR A 398 3.74 -13.57 -7.64
N VAL A 399 3.33 -14.83 -7.78
CA VAL A 399 3.48 -15.60 -9.02
C VAL A 399 2.84 -14.87 -10.20
N VAL A 400 1.59 -14.42 -10.07
CA VAL A 400 0.88 -13.67 -11.12
C VAL A 400 1.61 -12.35 -11.48
N ALA A 401 2.10 -11.63 -10.48
CA ALA A 401 2.84 -10.39 -10.71
C ALA A 401 4.16 -10.66 -11.45
N ILE A 402 4.90 -11.68 -11.04
CA ILE A 402 6.19 -12.07 -11.64
C ILE A 402 5.97 -12.58 -13.07
N GLU A 403 4.98 -13.44 -13.33
CA GLU A 403 4.63 -13.89 -14.69
C GLU A 403 4.44 -12.70 -15.64
N ARG A 404 3.69 -11.67 -15.22
CA ARG A 404 3.46 -10.46 -16.05
C ARG A 404 4.72 -9.62 -16.28
N VAL A 405 5.62 -9.58 -15.31
CA VAL A 405 6.90 -8.89 -15.47
C VAL A 405 7.81 -9.67 -16.42
N VAL A 406 7.90 -10.98 -16.26
CA VAL A 406 8.69 -11.86 -17.12
C VAL A 406 8.19 -11.83 -18.56
N GLU A 407 6.89 -11.95 -18.80
CA GLU A 407 6.27 -11.81 -20.13
C GLU A 407 6.66 -10.49 -20.81
N ALA A 408 6.68 -9.39 -20.05
CA ALA A 408 7.13 -8.11 -20.58
C ALA A 408 8.64 -8.07 -20.85
N MET A 409 9.46 -8.75 -20.03
CA MET A 409 10.91 -8.88 -20.25
C MET A 409 11.22 -9.67 -21.53
N GLU A 410 10.57 -10.81 -21.71
CA GLU A 410 10.68 -11.65 -22.91
C GLU A 410 10.23 -10.87 -24.15
N THR A 411 9.05 -10.22 -24.10
CA THR A 411 8.51 -9.42 -25.20
C THR A 411 9.42 -8.27 -25.62
N ARG A 412 10.13 -7.66 -24.66
CA ARG A 412 11.10 -6.58 -24.91
C ARG A 412 12.51 -7.08 -25.23
N GLY A 413 12.75 -8.39 -25.20
CA GLY A 413 14.05 -9.00 -25.47
C GLY A 413 15.12 -8.71 -24.39
N TRP A 414 14.69 -8.64 -23.12
CA TRP A 414 15.64 -8.52 -22.00
C TRP A 414 16.19 -9.88 -21.57
N VAL A 415 15.43 -10.93 -21.84
CA VAL A 415 15.73 -12.34 -21.56
C VAL A 415 15.26 -13.22 -22.71
#